data_4bce8a8d170107202544d4c33cde416b
#
_entry.id   4bce8a8d170107202544d4c33cde416b
#
_cell.length_a   1.000
_cell.length_b   1.000
_cell.length_c   1.000
_cell.angle_alpha   90.00
_cell.angle_beta   90.00
_cell.angle_gamma   90.00
#
_symmetry.space_group_name_H-M   'P 1'
#
loop_
_entity.id
_entity.type
_entity.pdbx_description
1 polymer ?
#
loop_
_entity_poly.entity_id
_entity_poly.type
_entity_poly.pdbx_seq_one_letter_code
_entity_poly.pdbx_strand_id
1 'polypeptide(L)'
;VVALLGRNGAGKSTTLKSLIGLVTPRSGSIVFDGHEVAGKPAHAIAQAGVQLVPEDRRIFGSLDVEENLVLASLNAPNAWKLERVYDMFPRLAERRRSRGTDLSGGEQQMLAIARALIRSQKLILLDEPFEGLAPVIVHDLLTICRKLADDGQTIVLVEQNLTATLGLANRAYLLANGHIVHEGPAAEIKDDPEFIQRHLGV
;
A
#
# COMPACT_ATOMS: atom_id res chain seq x y z
N VAL A 1 -0.81 11.30 1.17
CA VAL A 1 0.04 10.10 1.31
C VAL A 1 0.95 10.26 2.51
N VAL A 2 1.08 9.21 3.31
CA VAL A 2 2.01 9.12 4.44
C VAL A 2 3.04 8.04 4.15
N ALA A 3 4.32 8.34 4.31
CA ALA A 3 5.40 7.39 4.18
C ALA A 3 5.84 6.84 5.53
N LEU A 4 6.03 5.53 5.63
CA LEU A 4 6.72 4.87 6.73
C LEU A 4 8.03 4.30 6.18
N LEU A 5 9.13 4.97 6.51
CA LEU A 5 10.46 4.67 6.02
C LEU A 5 11.27 3.91 7.08
N GLY A 6 12.24 3.13 6.65
CA GLY A 6 13.15 2.42 7.55
C GLY A 6 13.87 1.28 6.87
N ARG A 7 14.99 0.86 7.44
CA ARG A 7 15.77 -0.29 6.94
C ARG A 7 15.00 -1.60 7.09
N ASN A 8 15.49 -2.65 6.43
CA ASN A 8 14.96 -4.00 6.64
C ASN A 8 15.12 -4.40 8.10
N GLY A 9 14.07 -5.02 8.66
CA GLY A 9 14.04 -5.39 10.08
C GLY A 9 13.68 -4.24 11.04
N ALA A 10 13.47 -3.00 10.58
CA ALA A 10 13.11 -1.89 11.46
C ALA A 10 11.72 -2.02 12.13
N GLY A 11 10.86 -2.91 11.61
CA GLY A 11 9.51 -3.13 12.15
C GLY A 11 8.36 -2.63 11.27
N LYS A 12 8.63 -2.16 10.05
CA LYS A 12 7.65 -1.58 9.12
C LYS A 12 6.45 -2.51 8.88
N SER A 13 6.70 -3.72 8.36
CA SER A 13 5.63 -4.70 8.07
C SER A 13 4.93 -5.20 9.34
N THR A 14 5.63 -5.25 10.48
CA THR A 14 5.00 -5.55 11.78
C THR A 14 4.02 -4.46 12.18
N THR A 15 4.38 -3.20 11.98
CA THR A 15 3.48 -2.05 12.20
C THR A 15 2.23 -2.18 11.33
N LEU A 16 2.39 -2.43 10.01
CA LEU A 16 1.24 -2.62 9.12
C LEU A 16 0.37 -3.80 9.54
N LYS A 17 0.97 -4.93 9.91
CA LYS A 17 0.25 -6.12 10.41
C LYS A 17 -0.53 -5.82 11.69
N SER A 18 -0.01 -4.94 12.56
CA SER A 18 -0.74 -4.49 13.76
C SER A 18 -1.92 -3.61 13.40
N LEU A 19 -1.75 -2.69 12.44
CA LEU A 19 -2.83 -1.80 11.97
C LEU A 19 -4.01 -2.57 11.37
N ILE A 20 -3.77 -3.73 10.78
CA ILE A 20 -4.84 -4.58 10.18
C ILE A 20 -5.26 -5.75 11.07
N GLY A 21 -4.80 -5.82 12.33
CA GLY A 21 -5.21 -6.83 13.30
C GLY A 21 -4.63 -8.24 13.08
N LEU A 22 -3.57 -8.39 12.29
CA LEU A 22 -2.83 -9.66 12.14
C LEU A 22 -1.83 -9.87 13.28
N VAL A 23 -1.38 -8.79 13.92
CA VAL A 23 -0.52 -8.83 15.11
C VAL A 23 -1.20 -7.96 16.17
N THR A 24 -1.43 -8.53 17.35
CA THR A 24 -2.04 -7.77 18.46
C THR A 24 -0.95 -6.98 19.18
N PRO A 25 -1.08 -5.65 19.32
CA PRO A 25 -0.17 -4.85 20.12
C PRO A 25 -0.21 -5.28 21.59
N ARG A 26 0.94 -5.28 22.26
CA ARG A 26 1.01 -5.58 23.71
C ARG A 26 0.42 -4.45 24.55
N SER A 27 0.50 -3.22 24.07
CA SER A 27 -0.01 -2.02 24.75
C SER A 27 -0.21 -0.90 23.74
N GLY A 28 -0.85 0.18 24.16
CA GLY A 28 -1.17 1.32 23.32
C GLY A 28 -2.54 1.18 22.65
N SER A 29 -2.87 2.12 21.78
CA SER A 29 -4.15 2.20 21.08
C SER A 29 -3.94 2.39 19.58
N ILE A 30 -4.88 1.91 18.78
CA ILE A 30 -4.96 2.17 17.34
C ILE A 30 -6.35 2.69 17.05
N VAL A 31 -6.44 3.95 16.67
CA VAL A 31 -7.73 4.59 16.37
C VAL A 31 -7.86 4.79 14.87
N PHE A 32 -8.92 4.26 14.28
CA PHE A 32 -9.27 4.45 12.89
C PHE A 32 -10.69 5.02 12.78
N ASP A 33 -10.84 6.15 12.09
CA ASP A 33 -12.14 6.83 11.90
C ASP A 33 -12.89 7.06 13.24
N GLY A 34 -12.15 7.48 14.27
CA GLY A 34 -12.68 7.72 15.61
C GLY A 34 -12.96 6.47 16.46
N HIS A 35 -12.69 5.28 15.96
CA HIS A 35 -12.96 4.02 16.67
C HIS A 35 -11.67 3.30 17.02
N GLU A 36 -11.61 2.77 18.25
CA GLU A 36 -10.52 1.89 18.68
C GLU A 36 -10.58 0.56 17.92
N VAL A 37 -9.46 0.19 17.27
CA VAL A 37 -9.35 -1.02 16.45
C VAL A 37 -8.23 -1.96 16.93
N ALA A 38 -7.43 -1.58 17.93
CA ALA A 38 -6.40 -2.47 18.48
C ALA A 38 -7.03 -3.76 19.01
N GLY A 39 -6.43 -4.90 18.63
CA GLY A 39 -6.92 -6.23 19.03
C GLY A 39 -8.21 -6.68 18.33
N LYS A 40 -8.81 -5.88 17.45
CA LYS A 40 -9.93 -6.36 16.63
C LYS A 40 -9.42 -7.34 15.57
N PRO A 41 -10.24 -8.33 15.17
CA PRO A 41 -9.86 -9.27 14.13
C PRO A 41 -9.76 -8.57 12.77
N ALA A 42 -8.83 -9.05 11.93
CA ALA A 42 -8.50 -8.42 10.65
C ALA A 42 -9.73 -8.19 9.73
N HIS A 43 -10.70 -9.11 9.72
CA HIS A 43 -11.90 -8.94 8.91
C HIS A 43 -12.76 -7.74 9.36
N ALA A 44 -12.83 -7.46 10.67
CA ALA A 44 -13.56 -6.31 11.18
C ALA A 44 -12.88 -4.98 10.82
N ILE A 45 -11.55 -4.94 10.84
CA ILE A 45 -10.77 -3.77 10.41
C ILE A 45 -10.90 -3.56 8.90
N ALA A 46 -10.87 -4.65 8.11
CA ALA A 46 -11.12 -4.58 6.68
C ALA A 46 -12.54 -4.06 6.35
N GLN A 47 -13.56 -4.49 7.11
CA GLN A 47 -14.93 -3.97 6.97
C GLN A 47 -15.05 -2.50 7.38
N ALA A 48 -14.23 -2.04 8.33
CA ALA A 48 -14.18 -0.62 8.71
C ALA A 48 -13.59 0.28 7.62
N GLY A 49 -12.87 -0.30 6.66
CA GLY A 49 -12.34 0.44 5.50
C GLY A 49 -10.82 0.50 5.41
N VAL A 50 -10.09 -0.42 6.03
CA VAL A 50 -8.63 -0.53 5.91
C VAL A 50 -8.27 -1.74 5.06
N GLN A 51 -7.43 -1.56 4.05
CA GLN A 51 -6.95 -2.64 3.19
C GLN A 51 -5.42 -2.64 3.11
N LEU A 52 -4.81 -3.80 3.24
CA LEU A 52 -3.38 -4.02 3.03
C LEU A 52 -3.13 -4.65 1.65
N VAL A 53 -2.18 -4.10 0.93
CA VAL A 53 -1.49 -4.74 -0.20
C VAL A 53 -0.13 -5.17 0.32
N PRO A 54 0.09 -6.47 0.56
CA PRO A 54 1.34 -6.97 1.08
C PRO A 54 2.41 -7.07 -0.01
N GLU A 55 3.68 -7.13 0.38
CA GLU A 55 4.85 -7.30 -0.48
C GLU A 55 4.73 -8.51 -1.43
N ASP A 56 4.20 -9.64 -0.94
CA ASP A 56 3.99 -10.88 -1.70
C ASP A 56 2.74 -10.87 -2.61
N ARG A 57 2.10 -9.70 -2.79
CA ARG A 57 0.96 -9.39 -3.68
C ARG A 57 -0.32 -10.18 -3.40
N ARG A 58 -0.23 -11.46 -3.10
CA ARG A 58 -1.34 -12.40 -2.80
C ARG A 58 -2.47 -12.39 -3.81
N ILE A 59 -2.14 -12.35 -5.10
CA ILE A 59 -3.13 -12.55 -6.16
C ILE A 59 -3.51 -14.04 -6.28
N PHE A 60 -4.67 -14.31 -6.83
CA PHE A 60 -5.10 -15.68 -7.16
C PHE A 60 -4.53 -16.04 -8.54
N GLY A 61 -3.42 -16.78 -8.55
CA GLY A 61 -2.69 -17.09 -9.79
C GLY A 61 -3.49 -17.92 -10.79
N SER A 62 -4.40 -18.80 -10.34
CA SER A 62 -5.25 -19.62 -11.17
C SER A 62 -6.44 -18.90 -11.80
N LEU A 63 -6.83 -17.75 -11.24
CA LEU A 63 -7.91 -16.91 -11.74
C LEU A 63 -7.38 -15.90 -12.76
N ASP A 64 -8.21 -15.49 -13.71
CA ASP A 64 -7.88 -14.38 -14.60
C ASP A 64 -7.98 -13.02 -13.87
N VAL A 65 -7.54 -11.94 -14.52
CA VAL A 65 -7.55 -10.58 -13.96
C VAL A 65 -8.97 -10.18 -13.55
N GLU A 66 -9.96 -10.40 -14.42
CA GLU A 66 -11.34 -10.03 -14.16
C GLU A 66 -11.93 -10.83 -12.99
N GLU A 67 -11.68 -12.13 -12.93
CA GLU A 67 -12.09 -12.99 -11.82
C GLU A 67 -11.48 -12.57 -10.49
N ASN A 68 -10.19 -12.20 -10.48
CA ASN A 68 -9.51 -11.66 -9.31
C ASN A 68 -10.19 -10.37 -8.79
N LEU A 69 -10.60 -9.48 -9.69
CA LEU A 69 -11.28 -8.23 -9.36
C LEU A 69 -12.70 -8.46 -8.89
N VAL A 70 -13.47 -9.31 -9.60
CA VAL A 70 -14.84 -9.67 -9.22
C VAL A 70 -14.86 -10.31 -7.84
N LEU A 71 -13.97 -11.27 -7.58
CA LEU A 71 -13.87 -11.92 -6.28
C LEU A 71 -13.56 -10.90 -5.16
N ALA A 72 -12.66 -9.94 -5.41
CA ALA A 72 -12.33 -8.89 -4.45
C ALA A 72 -13.52 -7.95 -4.17
N SER A 73 -14.41 -7.72 -5.13
CA SER A 73 -15.58 -6.85 -4.99
C SER A 73 -16.75 -7.48 -4.22
N LEU A 74 -16.73 -8.80 -4.02
CA LEU A 74 -17.81 -9.50 -3.31
C LEU A 74 -17.99 -8.94 -1.89
N ASN A 75 -19.26 -8.74 -1.50
CA ASN A 75 -19.63 -8.18 -0.19
C ASN A 75 -19.04 -6.78 0.11
N ALA A 76 -18.68 -6.02 -0.92
CA ALA A 76 -18.27 -4.63 -0.81
C ALA A 76 -19.43 -3.72 -1.29
N PRO A 77 -20.18 -3.06 -0.39
CA PRO A 77 -21.42 -2.36 -0.75
C PRO A 77 -21.20 -1.18 -1.71
N ASN A 78 -20.01 -0.60 -1.68
CA ASN A 78 -19.62 0.55 -2.50
C ASN A 78 -18.48 0.19 -3.46
N ALA A 79 -18.40 -1.08 -3.91
CA ALA A 79 -17.36 -1.51 -4.83
C ALA A 79 -17.33 -0.64 -6.10
N TRP A 80 -16.12 -0.34 -6.57
CA TRP A 80 -15.95 0.32 -7.86
C TRP A 80 -16.45 -0.61 -8.97
N LYS A 81 -16.97 0.00 -10.02
CA LYS A 81 -17.22 -0.74 -11.26
C LYS A 81 -15.90 -1.14 -11.92
N LEU A 82 -15.89 -2.28 -12.62
CA LEU A 82 -14.69 -2.77 -13.31
C LEU A 82 -14.13 -1.76 -14.31
N GLU A 83 -15.01 -1.02 -14.99
CA GLU A 83 -14.62 0.03 -15.94
C GLU A 83 -13.71 1.07 -15.28
N ARG A 84 -14.06 1.54 -14.08
CA ARG A 84 -13.23 2.49 -13.32
C ARG A 84 -11.86 1.92 -12.98
N VAL A 85 -11.80 0.62 -12.65
CA VAL A 85 -10.52 -0.05 -12.38
C VAL A 85 -9.68 -0.12 -13.66
N TYR A 86 -10.28 -0.47 -14.79
CA TYR A 86 -9.58 -0.56 -16.07
C TYR A 86 -9.13 0.81 -16.60
N ASP A 87 -9.90 1.87 -16.35
CA ASP A 87 -9.47 3.26 -16.65
C ASP A 87 -8.24 3.67 -15.82
N MET A 88 -8.15 3.19 -14.59
CA MET A 88 -7.00 3.44 -13.71
C MET A 88 -5.78 2.57 -14.07
N PHE A 89 -6.02 1.34 -14.52
CA PHE A 89 -5.02 0.34 -14.85
C PHE A 89 -5.20 -0.20 -16.29
N PRO A 90 -4.88 0.58 -17.34
CA PRO A 90 -5.09 0.14 -18.73
C PRO A 90 -4.39 -1.17 -19.09
N ARG A 91 -3.20 -1.43 -18.51
CA ARG A 91 -2.48 -2.71 -18.70
C ARG A 91 -3.29 -3.92 -18.20
N LEU A 92 -4.06 -3.76 -17.12
CA LEU A 92 -4.94 -4.83 -16.64
C LEU A 92 -6.15 -5.02 -17.57
N ALA A 93 -6.65 -3.96 -18.19
CA ALA A 93 -7.72 -4.06 -19.19
C ALA A 93 -7.28 -4.89 -20.41
N GLU A 94 -6.05 -4.67 -20.90
CA GLU A 94 -5.46 -5.44 -22.01
C GLU A 94 -5.27 -6.92 -21.65
N ARG A 95 -5.00 -7.20 -20.37
CA ARG A 95 -4.72 -8.54 -19.83
C ARG A 95 -5.90 -9.16 -19.09
N ARG A 96 -7.12 -8.62 -19.25
CA ARG A 96 -8.28 -8.98 -18.44
C ARG A 96 -8.58 -10.48 -18.38
N ARG A 97 -8.25 -11.23 -19.43
CA ARG A 97 -8.45 -12.69 -19.54
C ARG A 97 -7.15 -13.49 -19.30
N SER A 98 -6.05 -12.84 -19.00
CA SER A 98 -4.81 -13.53 -18.64
C SER A 98 -4.87 -14.00 -17.19
N ARG A 99 -4.39 -15.21 -16.93
CA ARG A 99 -4.30 -15.74 -15.55
C ARG A 99 -3.27 -14.94 -14.75
N GLY A 100 -3.45 -14.90 -13.42
CA GLY A 100 -2.50 -14.23 -12.52
C GLY A 100 -1.07 -14.76 -12.65
N THR A 101 -0.89 -16.06 -12.93
CA THR A 101 0.41 -16.68 -13.22
C THR A 101 1.08 -16.18 -14.51
N ASP A 102 0.31 -15.70 -15.46
CA ASP A 102 0.79 -15.29 -16.79
C ASP A 102 1.13 -13.80 -16.85
N LEU A 103 0.92 -13.09 -15.73
CA LEU A 103 1.23 -11.68 -15.57
C LEU A 103 2.70 -11.48 -15.20
N SER A 104 3.31 -10.42 -15.72
CA SER A 104 4.60 -9.91 -15.23
C SER A 104 4.50 -9.47 -13.76
N GLY A 105 5.64 -9.38 -13.07
CA GLY A 105 5.66 -8.92 -11.68
C GLY A 105 5.00 -7.56 -11.48
N GLY A 106 5.16 -6.64 -12.42
CA GLY A 106 4.52 -5.32 -12.39
C GLY A 106 3.00 -5.39 -12.59
N GLU A 107 2.52 -6.21 -13.53
CA GLU A 107 1.09 -6.42 -13.74
C GLU A 107 0.44 -7.11 -12.54
N GLN A 108 1.14 -8.05 -11.89
CA GLN A 108 0.68 -8.68 -10.64
C GLN A 108 0.57 -7.65 -9.50
N GLN A 109 1.52 -6.71 -9.40
CA GLN A 109 1.48 -5.62 -8.43
C GLN A 109 0.32 -4.67 -8.70
N MET A 110 0.11 -4.30 -9.96
CA MET A 110 -1.05 -3.51 -10.37
C MET A 110 -2.37 -4.22 -10.00
N LEU A 111 -2.46 -5.53 -10.25
CA LEU A 111 -3.63 -6.33 -9.89
C LEU A 111 -3.85 -6.38 -8.37
N ALA A 112 -2.79 -6.53 -7.56
CA ALA A 112 -2.89 -6.52 -6.11
C ALA A 112 -3.43 -5.18 -5.57
N ILE A 113 -2.94 -4.05 -6.11
CA ILE A 113 -3.44 -2.71 -5.77
C ILE A 113 -4.88 -2.53 -6.25
N ALA A 114 -5.20 -2.92 -7.48
CA ALA A 114 -6.54 -2.83 -8.04
C ALA A 114 -7.58 -3.62 -7.21
N ARG A 115 -7.21 -4.79 -6.71
CA ARG A 115 -8.04 -5.61 -5.80
C ARG A 115 -8.33 -4.91 -4.46
N ALA A 116 -7.39 -4.12 -3.95
CA ALA A 116 -7.61 -3.30 -2.77
C ALA A 116 -8.56 -2.14 -3.07
N LEU A 117 -8.34 -1.45 -4.19
CA LEU A 117 -9.12 -0.28 -4.60
C LEU A 117 -10.57 -0.59 -4.94
N ILE A 118 -10.83 -1.73 -5.60
CA ILE A 118 -12.19 -2.08 -6.04
C ILE A 118 -13.19 -2.14 -4.89
N ARG A 119 -12.71 -2.38 -3.67
CA ARG A 119 -13.54 -2.40 -2.46
C ARG A 119 -13.93 -1.01 -1.94
N SER A 120 -13.42 0.07 -2.56
CA SER A 120 -13.67 1.47 -2.14
C SER A 120 -13.30 1.73 -0.67
N GLN A 121 -12.10 1.36 -0.30
CA GLN A 121 -11.59 1.47 1.08
C GLN A 121 -11.21 2.92 1.43
N LYS A 122 -11.31 3.28 2.72
CA LYS A 122 -10.92 4.59 3.24
C LYS A 122 -9.40 4.75 3.35
N LEU A 123 -8.71 3.66 3.70
CA LEU A 123 -7.26 3.62 3.90
C LEU A 123 -6.66 2.42 3.18
N ILE A 124 -5.64 2.67 2.37
CA ILE A 124 -4.85 1.64 1.73
C ILE A 124 -3.43 1.67 2.30
N LEU A 125 -2.98 0.51 2.76
CA LEU A 125 -1.63 0.28 3.23
C LEU A 125 -0.88 -0.47 2.14
N LEU A 126 0.25 0.07 1.67
CA LEU A 126 1.10 -0.54 0.65
C LEU A 126 2.43 -0.94 1.30
N ASP A 127 2.72 -2.24 1.34
CA ASP A 127 3.95 -2.79 1.93
C ASP A 127 4.96 -3.08 0.81
N GLU A 128 5.98 -2.23 0.69
CA GLU A 128 7.08 -2.29 -0.30
C GLU A 128 6.59 -2.54 -1.75
N PRO A 129 5.62 -1.72 -2.25
CA PRO A 129 4.95 -1.99 -3.51
C PRO A 129 5.85 -1.85 -4.75
N PHE A 130 7.04 -1.28 -4.61
CA PHE A 130 7.97 -1.01 -5.73
C PHE A 130 9.14 -2.00 -5.77
N GLU A 131 9.25 -2.89 -4.76
CA GLU A 131 10.39 -3.81 -4.67
C GLU A 131 10.44 -4.79 -5.86
N GLY A 132 11.64 -4.95 -6.44
CA GLY A 132 11.89 -5.88 -7.55
C GLY A 132 11.22 -5.52 -8.87
N LEU A 133 10.69 -4.30 -9.02
CA LEU A 133 10.03 -3.86 -10.24
C LEU A 133 10.95 -3.05 -11.15
N ALA A 134 10.73 -3.15 -12.46
CA ALA A 134 11.42 -2.33 -13.43
C ALA A 134 11.07 -0.83 -13.25
N PRO A 135 12.02 0.11 -13.50
CA PRO A 135 11.80 1.54 -13.28
C PRO A 135 10.57 2.12 -13.98
N VAL A 136 10.24 1.64 -15.17
CA VAL A 136 9.05 2.07 -15.91
C VAL A 136 7.76 1.70 -15.17
N ILE A 137 7.70 0.53 -14.53
CA ILE A 137 6.55 0.07 -13.76
C ILE A 137 6.43 0.87 -12.45
N VAL A 138 7.57 1.15 -11.80
CA VAL A 138 7.59 2.01 -10.60
C VAL A 138 7.02 3.39 -10.93
N HIS A 139 7.41 3.97 -12.07
CA HIS A 139 6.88 5.26 -12.54
C HIS A 139 5.36 5.22 -12.76
N ASP A 140 4.86 4.17 -13.43
CA ASP A 140 3.43 3.97 -13.66
C ASP A 140 2.67 3.89 -12.33
N LEU A 141 3.18 3.08 -11.37
CA LEU A 141 2.56 2.92 -10.05
C LEU A 141 2.58 4.21 -9.23
N LEU A 142 3.67 4.98 -9.27
CA LEU A 142 3.75 6.29 -8.63
C LEU A 142 2.71 7.27 -9.20
N THR A 143 2.52 7.25 -10.52
CA THR A 143 1.51 8.07 -11.20
C THR A 143 0.10 7.69 -10.74
N ILE A 144 -0.18 6.37 -10.63
CA ILE A 144 -1.46 5.86 -10.12
C ILE A 144 -1.65 6.28 -8.66
N CYS A 145 -0.65 6.10 -7.79
CA CYS A 145 -0.74 6.51 -6.39
C CYS A 145 -0.98 8.01 -6.23
N ARG A 146 -0.36 8.85 -7.08
CA ARG A 146 -0.59 10.29 -7.09
C ARG A 146 -2.02 10.62 -7.47
N LYS A 147 -2.52 10.05 -8.57
CA LYS A 147 -3.92 10.23 -9.00
C LYS A 147 -4.91 9.81 -7.91
N LEU A 148 -4.66 8.69 -7.24
CA LEU A 148 -5.49 8.24 -6.13
C LEU A 148 -5.48 9.22 -4.96
N ALA A 149 -4.31 9.77 -4.62
CA ALA A 149 -4.17 10.76 -3.55
C ALA A 149 -4.91 12.07 -3.91
N ASP A 150 -4.80 12.51 -5.17
CA ASP A 150 -5.52 13.69 -5.68
C ASP A 150 -7.04 13.47 -5.67
N ASP A 151 -7.50 12.24 -5.91
CA ASP A 151 -8.91 11.81 -5.78
C ASP A 151 -9.35 11.66 -4.29
N GLY A 152 -8.49 12.00 -3.32
CA GLY A 152 -8.79 11.96 -1.88
C GLY A 152 -8.55 10.61 -1.19
N GLN A 153 -7.95 9.62 -1.87
CA GLN A 153 -7.61 8.34 -1.25
C GLN A 153 -6.49 8.49 -0.22
N THR A 154 -6.71 8.02 0.99
CA THR A 154 -5.65 7.96 2.00
C THR A 154 -4.78 6.74 1.76
N ILE A 155 -3.46 6.97 1.65
CA ILE A 155 -2.46 5.92 1.40
C ILE A 155 -1.37 6.01 2.47
N VAL A 156 -1.04 4.88 3.09
CA VAL A 156 0.20 4.69 3.84
C VAL A 156 1.12 3.83 2.99
N LEU A 157 2.27 4.36 2.66
CA LEU A 157 3.28 3.72 1.82
C LEU A 157 4.48 3.35 2.69
N VAL A 158 4.78 2.06 2.74
CA VAL A 158 5.97 1.54 3.42
C VAL A 158 7.01 1.22 2.37
N GLU A 159 8.19 1.80 2.48
CA GLU A 159 9.24 1.65 1.47
C GLU A 159 10.65 1.83 2.06
N GLN A 160 11.63 1.33 1.29
CA GLN A 160 13.05 1.62 1.48
C GLN A 160 13.56 2.62 0.43
N ASN A 161 12.93 2.64 -0.74
CA ASN A 161 13.28 3.56 -1.82
C ASN A 161 12.77 4.97 -1.52
N LEU A 162 13.67 5.78 -0.97
CA LEU A 162 13.36 7.15 -0.53
C LEU A 162 12.95 8.07 -1.65
N THR A 163 13.68 8.04 -2.77
CA THR A 163 13.48 9.01 -3.86
C THR A 163 12.06 8.92 -4.41
N ALA A 164 11.58 7.70 -4.68
CA ALA A 164 10.24 7.46 -5.18
C ALA A 164 9.18 7.86 -4.13
N THR A 165 9.41 7.47 -2.87
CA THR A 165 8.45 7.63 -1.77
C THR A 165 8.31 9.08 -1.34
N LEU A 166 9.43 9.79 -1.14
CA LEU A 166 9.42 11.21 -0.71
C LEU A 166 8.86 12.14 -1.79
N GLY A 167 8.94 11.73 -3.07
CA GLY A 167 8.30 12.47 -4.17
C GLY A 167 6.77 12.40 -4.18
N LEU A 168 6.19 11.40 -3.48
CA LEU A 168 4.76 11.16 -3.42
C LEU A 168 4.15 11.56 -2.06
N ALA A 169 4.90 11.40 -0.97
CA ALA A 169 4.39 11.59 0.39
C ALA A 169 4.30 13.07 0.80
N ASN A 170 3.25 13.40 1.57
CA ASN A 170 3.10 14.68 2.24
C ASN A 170 3.82 14.67 3.60
N ARG A 171 3.76 13.54 4.31
CA ARG A 171 4.32 13.34 5.65
C ARG A 171 5.09 12.04 5.68
N ALA A 172 6.17 11.99 6.45
CA ALA A 172 6.98 10.81 6.61
C ALA A 172 7.28 10.51 8.08
N TYR A 173 7.30 9.23 8.38
CA TYR A 173 7.79 8.65 9.63
C TYR A 173 9.01 7.81 9.33
N LEU A 174 10.07 7.96 10.11
CA LEU A 174 11.24 7.12 10.01
C LEU A 174 11.30 6.17 11.19
N LEU A 175 11.27 4.88 10.89
CA LEU A 175 11.34 3.79 11.86
C LEU A 175 12.75 3.20 11.89
N ALA A 176 13.35 3.16 13.08
CA ALA A 176 14.62 2.50 13.31
C ALA A 176 14.55 1.66 14.59
N ASN A 177 14.94 0.39 14.50
CA ASN A 177 14.95 -0.54 15.64
C ASN A 177 13.63 -0.56 16.45
N GLY A 178 12.48 -0.49 15.77
CA GLY A 178 11.16 -0.50 16.40
C GLY A 178 10.70 0.85 16.99
N HIS A 179 11.45 1.93 16.80
CA HIS A 179 11.11 3.26 17.30
C HIS A 179 10.99 4.27 16.17
N ILE A 180 10.02 5.19 16.27
CA ILE A 180 9.96 6.35 15.39
C ILE A 180 11.06 7.33 15.82
N VAL A 181 12.03 7.55 14.94
CA VAL A 181 13.19 8.44 15.17
C VAL A 181 13.01 9.80 14.49
N HIS A 182 12.08 9.90 13.58
CA HIS A 182 11.68 11.15 12.93
C HIS A 182 10.22 11.10 12.50
N GLU A 183 9.55 12.24 12.59
CA GLU A 183 8.20 12.48 12.12
C GLU A 183 8.09 13.93 11.64
N GLY A 184 7.66 14.15 10.40
CA GLY A 184 7.54 15.49 9.84
C GLY A 184 7.06 15.51 8.37
N PRO A 185 7.05 16.69 7.75
CA PRO A 185 6.86 16.82 6.31
C PRO A 185 7.89 16.01 5.53
N ALA A 186 7.45 15.32 4.48
CA ALA A 186 8.35 14.51 3.67
C ALA A 186 9.48 15.34 3.00
N ALA A 187 9.22 16.62 2.74
CA ALA A 187 10.18 17.55 2.17
C ALA A 187 11.42 17.72 3.07
N GLU A 188 11.26 17.77 4.40
CA GLU A 188 12.36 17.93 5.34
C GLU A 188 13.38 16.79 5.25
N ILE A 189 12.90 15.55 5.09
CA ILE A 189 13.78 14.39 4.90
C ILE A 189 14.47 14.46 3.53
N LYS A 190 13.72 14.84 2.49
CA LYS A 190 14.23 14.89 1.12
C LYS A 190 15.41 15.86 0.98
N ASP A 191 15.37 16.96 1.72
CA ASP A 191 16.34 18.05 1.64
C ASP A 191 17.52 17.87 2.62
N ASP A 192 17.58 16.76 3.39
CA ASP A 192 18.65 16.43 4.33
C ASP A 192 19.36 15.10 3.99
N PRO A 193 20.37 15.13 3.06
CA PRO A 193 21.13 13.94 2.69
C PRO A 193 21.91 13.32 3.86
N GLU A 194 22.37 14.12 4.82
CA GLU A 194 23.11 13.61 5.98
C GLU A 194 22.20 12.81 6.91
N PHE A 195 20.98 13.27 7.09
CA PHE A 195 19.96 12.55 7.84
C PHE A 195 19.64 11.20 7.19
N ILE A 196 19.47 11.21 5.86
CA ILE A 196 19.20 10.00 5.05
C ILE A 196 20.35 8.99 5.22
N GLN A 197 21.60 9.43 5.03
CA GLN A 197 22.78 8.58 5.17
C GLN A 197 22.91 8.00 6.59
N ARG A 198 22.69 8.81 7.62
CA ARG A 198 22.81 8.41 9.03
C ARG A 198 21.79 7.33 9.42
N HIS A 199 20.55 7.47 8.97
CA HIS A 199 19.45 6.64 9.46
C HIS A 199 19.07 5.50 8.51
N LEU A 200 19.31 5.65 7.22
CA LEU A 200 18.91 4.69 6.20
C LEU A 200 20.10 4.02 5.51
N GLY A 201 21.28 4.65 5.57
CA GLY A 201 22.54 4.06 5.08
C GLY A 201 22.62 4.01 3.55
N VAL A 202 21.94 4.94 2.86
CA VAL A 202 21.92 5.09 1.40
C VAL A 202 22.36 6.50 1.02
#